data_35baa3fd8cca6b8e1fb79131aa174199
#
_entry.id   35baa3fd8cca6b8e1fb79131aa174199
#
_cell.length_a   1.000
_cell.length_b   1.000
_cell.length_c   1.000
_cell.angle_alpha   90.00
_cell.angle_beta   90.00
_cell.angle_gamma   90.00
#
_symmetry.space_group_name_H-M   'P 1'
#
loop_
_entity.id
_entity.type
_entity.pdbx_description
1 polymer ?
#
loop_
_entity_poly.entity_id
_entity_poly.type
_entity_poly.pdbx_seq_one_letter_code
_entity_poly.pdbx_strand_id
1 'polypeptide(L)'
;MQRNPGVVAARKHWEALERVPIQMRTLPDPQIQVQEFTVGSPKPAAGYETSNFYYTGFGISQEIPGPGKLRLQGDIAEQDAEIARHQYKAAQREAAEKIRESYFELFYLTKTIGLLESERSDLLRIEEIAKARYRVGEGQAQDVLKAQLQATRMLNEIVHHHREMQQRQADLKAALGRDLDSPDIVIGAVEPTRVELDRAQLGEAVRRQSTELMIDRAAEERSEKALELAQKGYFPDFTLGYAYDKTGPGFRDYYMLTLGAKIPLYFWRKQTPAIEQAALERSAAREQVRAHELDAGASAEDQLVAIHASDRMLKIYAQGLIPQAENSIQAALAAYRVSKVDFQTVISAFVDLLNLREEYYRTLADHELAVARLEQIVGEVK
;
A
#
# COMPACT_ATOMS: atom_id res chain seq x y z
N MET A 1 3.89 5.12 -12.57
CA MET A 1 3.99 5.36 -11.12
C MET A 1 4.04 6.84 -10.73
N GLN A 2 4.94 7.67 -11.29
CA GLN A 2 5.08 9.10 -10.90
C GLN A 2 3.81 9.95 -11.09
N ARG A 3 2.84 9.51 -11.87
CA ARG A 3 1.55 10.18 -12.09
C ARG A 3 0.41 9.61 -11.24
N ASN A 4 0.62 8.52 -10.50
CA ASN A 4 -0.41 7.96 -9.63
C ASN A 4 -0.70 8.93 -8.47
N PRO A 5 -1.96 9.41 -8.31
CA PRO A 5 -2.31 10.40 -7.30
C PRO A 5 -1.98 9.96 -5.86
N GLY A 6 -2.15 8.66 -5.55
CA GLY A 6 -1.81 8.11 -4.22
C GLY A 6 -0.32 8.20 -3.91
N VAL A 7 0.53 7.86 -4.90
CA VAL A 7 1.99 7.96 -4.77
C VAL A 7 2.44 9.42 -4.64
N VAL A 8 1.82 10.33 -5.42
CA VAL A 8 2.09 11.77 -5.32
C VAL A 8 1.66 12.32 -3.96
N ALA A 9 0.50 11.93 -3.45
CA ALA A 9 0.02 12.34 -2.12
C ALA A 9 0.96 11.88 -1.00
N ALA A 10 1.38 10.61 -1.01
CA ALA A 10 2.34 10.08 -0.04
C ALA A 10 3.69 10.82 -0.09
N ARG A 11 4.18 11.14 -1.30
CA ARG A 11 5.37 11.97 -1.47
C ARG A 11 5.22 13.35 -0.86
N LYS A 12 4.09 14.03 -1.12
CA LYS A 12 3.83 15.37 -0.57
C LYS A 12 3.67 15.35 0.94
N HIS A 13 3.11 14.29 1.48
CA HIS A 13 3.05 14.10 2.93
C HIS A 13 4.44 13.96 3.55
N TRP A 14 5.31 13.13 2.98
CA TRP A 14 6.70 13.04 3.40
C TRP A 14 7.43 14.39 3.29
N GLU A 15 7.37 15.09 2.12
CA GLU A 15 7.98 16.41 1.93
C GLU A 15 7.49 17.45 2.96
N ALA A 16 6.22 17.35 3.42
CA ALA A 16 5.68 18.21 4.47
C ALA A 16 6.29 17.88 5.84
N LEU A 17 6.37 16.59 6.20
CA LEU A 17 6.93 16.16 7.50
C LEU A 17 8.43 16.43 7.60
N GLU A 18 9.19 16.43 6.50
CA GLU A 18 10.60 16.87 6.50
C GLU A 18 10.81 18.31 6.98
N ARG A 19 9.76 19.15 7.00
CA ARG A 19 9.84 20.54 7.48
C ARG A 19 9.52 20.68 8.97
N VAL A 20 9.00 19.63 9.61
CA VAL A 20 8.58 19.68 11.02
C VAL A 20 9.75 19.68 12.00
N PRO A 21 10.84 18.93 11.82
CA PRO A 21 11.95 18.87 12.79
C PRO A 21 12.55 20.23 13.13
N ILE A 22 12.71 21.11 12.14
CA ILE A 22 13.25 22.45 12.39
C ILE A 22 12.27 23.30 13.22
N GLN A 23 10.96 23.14 13.01
CA GLN A 23 9.93 23.84 13.79
C GLN A 23 9.95 23.39 15.25
N MET A 24 10.07 22.07 15.48
CA MET A 24 10.10 21.48 16.82
C MET A 24 11.39 21.77 17.59
N ARG A 25 12.51 22.04 16.89
CA ARG A 25 13.79 22.45 17.52
C ARG A 25 13.86 23.94 17.80
N THR A 26 12.94 24.72 17.26
CA THR A 26 12.91 26.18 17.43
C THR A 26 12.22 26.53 18.76
N LEU A 27 12.70 27.57 19.41
CA LEU A 27 12.04 28.11 20.61
C LEU A 27 10.61 28.54 20.27
N PRO A 28 9.66 28.41 21.22
CA PRO A 28 8.33 28.98 21.08
C PRO A 28 8.39 30.48 20.77
N ASP A 29 7.42 30.99 20.04
CA ASP A 29 7.40 32.40 19.69
C ASP A 29 7.35 33.29 20.94
N PRO A 30 8.09 34.43 20.93
CA PRO A 30 8.01 35.40 22.01
C PRO A 30 6.61 35.98 22.09
N GLN A 31 6.12 36.14 23.31
CA GLN A 31 4.82 36.76 23.58
C GLN A 31 5.01 38.24 23.85
N ILE A 32 4.30 39.09 23.13
CA ILE A 32 4.19 40.50 23.41
C ILE A 32 2.92 40.72 24.23
N GLN A 33 3.03 41.44 25.34
CA GLN A 33 1.92 41.76 26.21
C GLN A 33 1.83 43.25 26.44
N VAL A 34 0.60 43.75 26.47
CA VAL A 34 0.29 45.12 26.93
C VAL A 34 -0.48 44.95 28.20
N GLN A 35 -0.02 45.61 29.23
CA GLN A 35 -0.67 45.60 30.56
C GLN A 35 -1.04 47.01 31.00
N GLU A 36 -2.15 47.12 31.61
CA GLU A 36 -2.61 48.39 32.22
C GLU A 36 -2.98 48.12 33.65
N PHE A 37 -2.49 49.00 34.48
CA PHE A 37 -2.83 48.98 35.92
C PHE A 37 -3.49 50.31 36.29
N THR A 38 -4.67 50.24 36.85
CA THR A 38 -5.43 51.40 37.33
C THR A 38 -5.90 51.18 38.76
N VAL A 39 -5.97 52.26 39.53
CA VAL A 39 -6.51 52.21 40.87
C VAL A 39 -7.88 52.87 40.91
N GLY A 40 -8.88 52.20 41.52
CA GLY A 40 -10.19 52.76 41.78
C GLY A 40 -11.23 52.59 40.68
N SER A 41 -10.85 52.08 39.46
CA SER A 41 -11.78 51.77 38.39
C SER A 41 -11.28 50.59 37.55
N PRO A 42 -12.15 49.66 37.15
CA PRO A 42 -11.79 48.59 36.21
C PRO A 42 -11.85 49.03 34.72
N LYS A 43 -12.13 50.30 34.46
CA LYS A 43 -12.23 50.80 33.07
C LYS A 43 -10.83 51.08 32.52
N PRO A 44 -10.53 50.70 31.28
CA PRO A 44 -9.26 51.06 30.62
C PRO A 44 -9.03 52.57 30.64
N ALA A 45 -7.79 52.99 30.86
CA ALA A 45 -7.35 54.37 30.94
C ALA A 45 -7.99 55.25 32.08
N ALA A 46 -8.69 54.63 33.06
CA ALA A 46 -9.37 55.38 34.11
C ALA A 46 -8.46 56.13 35.06
N GLY A 47 -7.15 55.86 35.05
CA GLY A 47 -6.19 56.55 35.93
C GLY A 47 -5.54 57.79 35.35
N TYR A 48 -5.75 58.07 34.07
CA TYR A 48 -5.03 59.18 33.40
C TYR A 48 -5.45 60.58 33.86
N GLU A 49 -6.65 60.73 34.41
CA GLU A 49 -7.19 62.02 34.87
C GLU A 49 -7.10 62.18 36.39
N THR A 50 -6.59 61.20 37.12
CA THR A 50 -6.55 61.22 38.59
C THR A 50 -5.14 61.25 39.09
N SER A 51 -4.91 61.79 40.30
CA SER A 51 -3.60 61.72 41.01
C SER A 51 -3.27 60.33 41.53
N ASN A 52 -4.03 59.30 41.17
CA ASN A 52 -3.81 57.94 41.56
C ASN A 52 -2.72 57.30 40.71
N PHE A 53 -2.00 56.29 41.30
CA PHE A 53 -0.99 55.53 40.58
C PHE A 53 -1.64 54.71 39.50
N TYR A 54 -1.14 54.85 38.27
CA TYR A 54 -1.46 54.00 37.12
C TYR A 54 -0.24 53.81 36.25
N TYR A 55 -0.22 52.76 35.47
CA TYR A 55 0.79 52.58 34.41
C TYR A 55 0.20 51.85 33.22
N THR A 56 0.81 52.09 32.04
CA THR A 56 0.64 51.30 30.86
C THR A 56 1.99 50.67 30.52
N GLY A 57 2.02 49.36 30.54
CA GLY A 57 3.26 48.57 30.33
C GLY A 57 3.24 47.86 28.98
N PHE A 58 4.46 47.77 28.39
CA PHE A 58 4.76 46.96 27.25
C PHE A 58 5.79 45.94 27.62
N GLY A 59 5.45 44.66 27.49
CA GLY A 59 6.33 43.55 27.83
C GLY A 59 6.56 42.58 26.70
N ILE A 60 7.69 41.91 26.75
CA ILE A 60 8.00 40.76 25.91
C ILE A 60 8.40 39.61 26.83
N SER A 61 7.92 38.42 26.58
CA SER A 61 8.32 37.21 27.32
C SER A 61 8.65 36.09 26.38
N GLN A 62 9.65 35.28 26.76
CA GLN A 62 10.13 34.12 26.04
C GLN A 62 10.08 32.89 26.94
N GLU A 63 9.39 31.85 26.49
CA GLU A 63 9.47 30.54 27.12
C GLU A 63 10.71 29.80 26.62
N ILE A 64 11.46 29.21 27.54
CA ILE A 64 12.66 28.44 27.26
C ILE A 64 12.44 27.04 27.87
N PRO A 65 12.06 26.05 27.02
CA PRO A 65 11.87 24.67 27.48
C PRO A 65 13.13 24.11 28.12
N GLY A 66 12.94 23.19 29.06
CA GLY A 66 14.05 22.56 29.80
C GLY A 66 15.09 21.91 28.87
N PRO A 67 16.33 21.77 29.33
CA PRO A 67 17.46 21.34 28.52
C PRO A 67 17.21 20.03 27.79
N GLY A 68 17.38 20.03 26.48
CA GLY A 68 17.24 18.87 25.60
C GLY A 68 15.80 18.53 25.15
N LYS A 69 14.76 19.21 25.69
CA LYS A 69 13.38 18.95 25.28
C LYS A 69 13.16 19.28 23.79
N LEU A 70 13.54 20.46 23.34
CA LEU A 70 13.39 20.88 21.93
C LEU A 70 14.17 19.97 20.98
N ARG A 71 15.38 19.55 21.39
CA ARG A 71 16.15 18.61 20.59
C ARG A 71 15.39 17.28 20.40
N LEU A 72 14.90 16.70 21.50
CA LEU A 72 14.17 15.43 21.46
C LEU A 72 12.83 15.54 20.71
N GLN A 73 12.13 16.69 20.81
CA GLN A 73 10.94 16.95 20.00
C GLN A 73 11.29 16.97 18.51
N GLY A 74 12.40 17.59 18.15
CA GLY A 74 12.91 17.56 16.78
C GLY A 74 13.33 16.17 16.32
N ASP A 75 13.98 15.39 17.20
CA ASP A 75 14.39 14.01 16.90
C ASP A 75 13.18 13.09 16.70
N ILE A 76 12.09 13.25 17.47
CA ILE A 76 10.82 12.56 17.27
C ILE A 76 10.21 12.93 15.91
N ALA A 77 10.16 14.22 15.58
CA ALA A 77 9.64 14.69 14.30
C ALA A 77 10.50 14.21 13.11
N GLU A 78 11.80 14.00 13.30
CA GLU A 78 12.69 13.40 12.31
C GLU A 78 12.33 11.93 12.05
N GLN A 79 12.02 11.17 13.10
CA GLN A 79 11.51 9.80 12.93
C GLN A 79 10.11 9.77 12.29
N ASP A 80 9.25 10.73 12.59
CA ASP A 80 7.96 10.86 11.89
C ASP A 80 8.15 11.11 10.38
N ALA A 81 9.16 11.91 9.99
CA ALA A 81 9.52 12.11 8.59
C ALA A 81 10.12 10.84 7.93
N GLU A 82 10.94 10.07 8.66
CA GLU A 82 11.45 8.76 8.20
C GLU A 82 10.32 7.74 8.00
N ILE A 83 9.37 7.66 8.93
CA ILE A 83 8.16 6.84 8.78
C ILE A 83 7.43 7.21 7.48
N ALA A 84 7.16 8.51 7.26
CA ALA A 84 6.49 8.96 6.04
C ALA A 84 7.30 8.69 4.77
N ARG A 85 8.63 8.74 4.83
CA ARG A 85 9.51 8.36 3.72
C ARG A 85 9.35 6.88 3.36
N HIS A 86 9.29 6.00 4.35
CA HIS A 86 9.07 4.58 4.12
C HIS A 86 7.63 4.30 3.66
N GLN A 87 6.63 5.03 4.17
CA GLN A 87 5.25 4.97 3.67
C GLN A 87 5.15 5.40 2.19
N TYR A 88 5.91 6.42 1.77
CA TYR A 88 6.00 6.76 0.35
C TYR A 88 6.57 5.62 -0.49
N LYS A 89 7.63 4.94 -0.02
CA LYS A 89 8.18 3.75 -0.70
C LYS A 89 7.18 2.59 -0.74
N ALA A 90 6.44 2.37 0.36
CA ALA A 90 5.37 1.37 0.42
C ALA A 90 4.27 1.67 -0.61
N ALA A 91 3.82 2.93 -0.70
CA ALA A 91 2.84 3.36 -1.69
C ALA A 91 3.32 3.17 -3.15
N GLN A 92 4.62 3.33 -3.40
CA GLN A 92 5.20 3.02 -4.72
C GLN A 92 5.14 1.53 -5.04
N ARG A 93 5.49 0.66 -4.07
CA ARG A 93 5.44 -0.80 -4.25
C ARG A 93 4.01 -1.30 -4.42
N GLU A 94 3.07 -0.81 -3.61
CA GLU A 94 1.65 -1.13 -3.72
C GLU A 94 1.08 -0.70 -5.09
N ALA A 95 1.43 0.48 -5.57
CA ALA A 95 1.03 0.93 -6.91
C ALA A 95 1.63 0.04 -8.00
N ALA A 96 2.88 -0.43 -7.84
CA ALA A 96 3.53 -1.36 -8.77
C ALA A 96 2.84 -2.72 -8.79
N GLU A 97 2.49 -3.26 -7.63
CA GLU A 97 1.75 -4.51 -7.50
C GLU A 97 0.39 -4.41 -8.20
N LYS A 98 -0.42 -3.38 -7.91
CA LYS A 98 -1.72 -3.15 -8.55
C LYS A 98 -1.64 -3.04 -10.08
N ILE A 99 -0.58 -2.40 -10.59
CA ILE A 99 -0.32 -2.31 -12.04
C ILE A 99 -0.03 -3.70 -12.60
N ARG A 100 0.81 -4.49 -11.95
CA ARG A 100 1.16 -5.85 -12.38
C ARG A 100 -0.04 -6.78 -12.27
N GLU A 101 -0.81 -6.72 -11.20
CA GLU A 101 -2.05 -7.48 -11.03
C GLU A 101 -3.01 -7.24 -12.21
N SER A 102 -3.35 -5.98 -12.48
CA SER A 102 -4.22 -5.64 -13.60
C SER A 102 -3.63 -6.06 -14.95
N TYR A 103 -2.30 -5.99 -15.12
CA TYR A 103 -1.61 -6.39 -16.34
C TYR A 103 -1.67 -7.90 -16.58
N PHE A 104 -1.41 -8.72 -15.56
CA PHE A 104 -1.43 -10.17 -15.69
C PHE A 104 -2.84 -10.73 -15.80
N GLU A 105 -3.84 -10.11 -15.15
CA GLU A 105 -5.25 -10.42 -15.38
C GLU A 105 -5.67 -10.09 -16.82
N LEU A 106 -5.26 -8.94 -17.37
CA LEU A 106 -5.50 -8.60 -18.76
C LEU A 106 -4.79 -9.56 -19.73
N PHE A 107 -3.59 -10.02 -19.39
CA PHE A 107 -2.89 -11.04 -20.16
C PHE A 107 -3.70 -12.33 -20.22
N TYR A 108 -4.14 -12.84 -19.06
CA TYR A 108 -4.98 -14.03 -18.97
C TYR A 108 -6.26 -13.87 -19.83
N LEU A 109 -7.01 -12.79 -19.63
CA LEU A 109 -8.25 -12.53 -20.37
C LEU A 109 -8.02 -12.43 -21.89
N THR A 110 -6.95 -11.77 -22.31
CA THR A 110 -6.60 -11.64 -23.73
C THR A 110 -6.30 -13.01 -24.36
N LYS A 111 -5.57 -13.86 -23.63
CA LYS A 111 -5.23 -15.22 -24.09
C LYS A 111 -6.45 -16.13 -24.12
N THR A 112 -7.29 -16.08 -23.08
CA THR A 112 -8.51 -16.88 -22.97
C THR A 112 -9.52 -16.50 -24.04
N ILE A 113 -9.75 -15.21 -24.29
CA ILE A 113 -10.64 -14.77 -25.38
C ILE A 113 -10.14 -15.30 -26.74
N GLY A 114 -8.86 -15.10 -27.06
CA GLY A 114 -8.29 -15.60 -28.32
C GLY A 114 -8.37 -17.14 -28.45
N LEU A 115 -8.17 -17.86 -27.33
CA LEU A 115 -8.33 -19.31 -27.28
C LEU A 115 -9.79 -19.71 -27.55
N LEU A 116 -10.75 -19.11 -26.85
CA LEU A 116 -12.18 -19.41 -27.04
C LEU A 116 -12.66 -19.12 -28.45
N GLU A 117 -12.22 -18.04 -29.08
CA GLU A 117 -12.53 -17.70 -30.45
C GLU A 117 -11.99 -18.74 -31.44
N SER A 118 -10.72 -19.17 -31.26
CA SER A 118 -10.08 -20.21 -32.09
C SER A 118 -10.80 -21.55 -31.95
N GLU A 119 -10.97 -21.99 -30.70
CA GLU A 119 -11.58 -23.28 -30.38
C GLU A 119 -13.05 -23.33 -30.79
N ARG A 120 -13.78 -22.21 -30.71
CA ARG A 120 -15.14 -22.12 -31.27
C ARG A 120 -15.16 -22.33 -32.76
N SER A 121 -14.18 -21.82 -33.51
CA SER A 121 -14.04 -22.08 -34.94
C SER A 121 -13.81 -23.57 -35.22
N ASP A 122 -13.00 -24.26 -34.43
CA ASP A 122 -12.77 -25.68 -34.56
C ASP A 122 -14.01 -26.52 -34.19
N LEU A 123 -14.75 -26.12 -33.17
CA LEU A 123 -16.01 -26.75 -32.77
C LEU A 123 -17.09 -26.64 -33.91
N LEU A 124 -17.14 -25.52 -34.64
CA LEU A 124 -18.02 -25.37 -35.78
C LEU A 124 -17.64 -26.33 -36.91
N ARG A 125 -16.37 -26.66 -37.11
CA ARG A 125 -15.91 -27.72 -38.04
C ARG A 125 -16.38 -29.11 -37.59
N ILE A 126 -16.32 -29.39 -36.27
CA ILE A 126 -16.83 -30.63 -35.69
C ILE A 126 -18.36 -30.74 -35.89
N GLU A 127 -19.09 -29.62 -35.72
CA GLU A 127 -20.52 -29.55 -36.00
C GLU A 127 -20.83 -29.91 -37.48
N GLU A 128 -20.06 -29.43 -38.44
CA GLU A 128 -20.26 -29.78 -39.87
C GLU A 128 -20.03 -31.29 -40.14
N ILE A 129 -19.08 -31.92 -39.42
CA ILE A 129 -18.93 -33.36 -39.50
C ILE A 129 -20.17 -34.09 -38.96
N ALA A 130 -20.73 -33.66 -37.81
CA ALA A 130 -21.95 -34.23 -37.25
C ALA A 130 -23.15 -34.04 -38.18
N LYS A 131 -23.31 -32.86 -38.80
CA LYS A 131 -24.35 -32.58 -39.79
C LYS A 131 -24.24 -33.48 -41.03
N ALA A 132 -23.02 -33.67 -41.54
CA ALA A 132 -22.77 -34.53 -42.69
C ALA A 132 -23.19 -35.97 -42.41
N ARG A 133 -22.82 -36.52 -41.24
CA ARG A 133 -23.22 -37.85 -40.81
C ARG A 133 -24.72 -38.00 -40.60
N TYR A 134 -25.35 -36.97 -39.98
CA TYR A 134 -26.82 -36.96 -39.83
C TYR A 134 -27.53 -37.00 -41.15
N ARG A 135 -27.09 -36.25 -42.19
CA ARG A 135 -27.67 -36.23 -43.55
C ARG A 135 -27.64 -37.58 -44.25
N VAL A 136 -26.63 -38.39 -44.00
CA VAL A 136 -26.51 -39.75 -44.57
C VAL A 136 -27.11 -40.85 -43.69
N GLY A 137 -27.73 -40.48 -42.58
CA GLY A 137 -28.39 -41.43 -41.66
C GLY A 137 -27.44 -42.17 -40.72
N GLU A 138 -26.15 -41.79 -40.65
CA GLU A 138 -25.12 -42.40 -39.80
C GLU A 138 -24.90 -41.66 -38.45
N GLY A 139 -25.51 -40.47 -38.26
CA GLY A 139 -25.41 -39.63 -37.08
C GLY A 139 -26.77 -39.31 -36.51
N GLN A 140 -26.78 -38.79 -35.24
CA GLN A 140 -27.99 -38.35 -34.57
C GLN A 140 -28.16 -36.83 -34.65
N ALA A 141 -29.40 -36.34 -34.74
CA ALA A 141 -29.72 -34.91 -34.67
C ALA A 141 -29.19 -34.29 -33.33
N GLN A 142 -29.19 -35.11 -32.28
CA GLN A 142 -28.68 -34.70 -30.95
C GLN A 142 -27.19 -34.30 -30.98
N ASP A 143 -26.39 -34.91 -31.84
CA ASP A 143 -24.95 -34.60 -31.97
C ASP A 143 -24.74 -33.16 -32.46
N VAL A 144 -25.54 -32.76 -33.49
CA VAL A 144 -25.52 -31.39 -34.00
C VAL A 144 -25.96 -30.39 -32.96
N LEU A 145 -27.07 -30.69 -32.24
CA LEU A 145 -27.58 -29.79 -31.20
C LEU A 145 -26.58 -29.63 -30.03
N LYS A 146 -25.84 -30.67 -29.64
CA LYS A 146 -24.80 -30.60 -28.63
C LYS A 146 -23.64 -29.70 -29.07
N ALA A 147 -23.19 -29.81 -30.32
CA ALA A 147 -22.13 -28.92 -30.84
C ALA A 147 -22.59 -27.46 -30.84
N GLN A 148 -23.82 -27.17 -31.28
CA GLN A 148 -24.42 -25.83 -31.29
C GLN A 148 -24.54 -25.26 -29.88
N LEU A 149 -24.98 -26.06 -28.91
CA LEU A 149 -25.08 -25.65 -27.52
C LEU A 149 -23.69 -25.25 -26.95
N GLN A 150 -22.68 -26.08 -27.22
CA GLN A 150 -21.33 -25.80 -26.76
C GLN A 150 -20.74 -24.54 -27.40
N ALA A 151 -20.95 -24.34 -28.71
CA ALA A 151 -20.53 -23.13 -29.42
C ALA A 151 -21.21 -21.87 -28.87
N THR A 152 -22.49 -21.98 -28.47
CA THR A 152 -23.24 -20.87 -27.86
C THR A 152 -22.72 -20.58 -26.43
N ARG A 153 -22.38 -21.61 -25.66
CA ARG A 153 -21.74 -21.44 -24.32
C ARG A 153 -20.43 -20.70 -24.44
N MET A 154 -19.55 -21.08 -25.36
CA MET A 154 -18.29 -20.40 -25.63
C MET A 154 -18.50 -18.92 -25.99
N LEU A 155 -19.52 -18.60 -26.81
CA LEU A 155 -19.85 -17.22 -27.13
C LEU A 155 -20.26 -16.43 -25.87
N ASN A 156 -21.03 -17.04 -24.98
CA ASN A 156 -21.39 -16.40 -23.71
C ASN A 156 -20.17 -16.13 -22.82
N GLU A 157 -19.21 -17.07 -22.74
CA GLU A 157 -17.94 -16.91 -22.01
C GLU A 157 -17.08 -15.79 -22.63
N ILE A 158 -16.98 -15.72 -23.95
CA ILE A 158 -16.30 -14.63 -24.66
C ILE A 158 -16.88 -13.26 -24.27
N VAL A 159 -18.22 -13.13 -24.25
CA VAL A 159 -18.89 -11.87 -23.85
C VAL A 159 -18.58 -11.53 -22.39
N HIS A 160 -18.58 -12.53 -21.51
CA HIS A 160 -18.23 -12.34 -20.09
C HIS A 160 -16.79 -11.84 -19.92
N HIS A 161 -15.82 -12.50 -20.57
CA HIS A 161 -14.41 -12.10 -20.50
C HIS A 161 -14.14 -10.74 -21.15
N HIS A 162 -14.84 -10.37 -22.21
CA HIS A 162 -14.74 -9.01 -22.77
C HIS A 162 -15.19 -7.94 -21.75
N ARG A 163 -16.26 -8.18 -20.99
CA ARG A 163 -16.69 -7.27 -19.91
C ARG A 163 -15.62 -7.15 -18.84
N GLU A 164 -15.05 -8.27 -18.39
CA GLU A 164 -13.98 -8.28 -17.40
C GLU A 164 -12.73 -7.57 -17.92
N MET A 165 -12.36 -7.80 -19.17
CA MET A 165 -11.23 -7.12 -19.81
C MET A 165 -11.39 -5.59 -19.80
N GLN A 166 -12.60 -5.09 -20.11
CA GLN A 166 -12.88 -3.64 -20.04
C GLN A 166 -12.73 -3.10 -18.61
N GLN A 167 -13.19 -3.85 -17.61
CA GLN A 167 -13.03 -3.47 -16.21
C GLN A 167 -11.54 -3.43 -15.82
N ARG A 168 -10.76 -4.46 -16.15
CA ARG A 168 -9.31 -4.50 -15.84
C ARG A 168 -8.52 -3.43 -16.61
N GLN A 169 -8.95 -3.05 -17.82
CA GLN A 169 -8.38 -1.90 -18.54
C GLN A 169 -8.60 -0.59 -17.77
N ALA A 170 -9.79 -0.38 -17.22
CA ALA A 170 -10.08 0.79 -16.40
C ALA A 170 -9.23 0.81 -15.11
N ASP A 171 -9.12 -0.34 -14.43
CA ASP A 171 -8.30 -0.50 -13.22
C ASP A 171 -6.82 -0.19 -13.50
N LEU A 172 -6.28 -0.71 -14.61
CA LEU A 172 -4.89 -0.46 -15.02
C LEU A 172 -4.65 1.01 -15.37
N LYS A 173 -5.58 1.65 -16.09
CA LYS A 173 -5.51 3.10 -16.39
C LYS A 173 -5.52 3.92 -15.11
N ALA A 174 -6.41 3.61 -14.17
CA ALA A 174 -6.47 4.28 -12.87
C ALA A 174 -5.17 4.10 -12.06
N ALA A 175 -4.63 2.87 -11.99
CA ALA A 175 -3.38 2.58 -11.30
C ALA A 175 -2.17 3.33 -11.91
N LEU A 176 -2.18 3.54 -13.24
CA LEU A 176 -1.18 4.32 -13.97
C LEU A 176 -1.38 5.85 -13.85
N GLY A 177 -2.51 6.30 -13.29
CA GLY A 177 -2.89 7.72 -13.25
C GLY A 177 -3.19 8.27 -14.64
N ARG A 178 -3.84 7.47 -15.50
CA ARG A 178 -4.31 7.87 -16.84
C ARG A 178 -5.82 8.10 -16.81
N ASP A 179 -6.29 8.98 -17.66
CA ASP A 179 -7.72 9.18 -17.86
C ASP A 179 -8.38 7.94 -18.50
N LEU A 180 -9.64 7.68 -18.17
CA LEU A 180 -10.40 6.53 -18.68
C LEU A 180 -10.52 6.55 -20.19
N ASP A 181 -10.60 7.74 -20.83
CA ASP A 181 -10.68 7.93 -22.27
C ASP A 181 -9.35 7.71 -23.01
N SER A 182 -8.26 7.46 -22.28
CA SER A 182 -6.97 7.15 -22.90
C SER A 182 -7.03 5.81 -23.65
N PRO A 183 -6.22 5.63 -24.71
CA PRO A 183 -6.18 4.37 -25.46
C PRO A 183 -5.94 3.17 -24.56
N ASP A 184 -6.53 2.03 -24.92
CA ASP A 184 -6.34 0.78 -24.22
C ASP A 184 -4.88 0.33 -24.26
N ILE A 185 -4.46 -0.33 -23.19
CA ILE A 185 -3.09 -0.82 -23.03
C ILE A 185 -3.00 -2.17 -23.73
N VAL A 186 -2.09 -2.26 -24.68
CA VAL A 186 -1.81 -3.50 -25.40
C VAL A 186 -0.91 -4.38 -24.52
N ILE A 187 -1.36 -5.62 -24.32
CA ILE A 187 -0.64 -6.60 -23.50
C ILE A 187 0.30 -7.41 -24.41
N GLY A 188 1.57 -7.49 -24.01
CA GLY A 188 2.59 -8.28 -24.69
C GLY A 188 2.56 -9.78 -24.34
N ALA A 189 3.47 -10.53 -24.93
CA ALA A 189 3.73 -11.91 -24.52
C ALA A 189 4.34 -11.91 -23.10
N VAL A 190 3.95 -12.89 -22.30
CA VAL A 190 4.48 -13.12 -20.95
C VAL A 190 5.14 -14.49 -20.92
N GLU A 191 6.35 -14.54 -20.40
CA GLU A 191 7.09 -15.77 -20.11
C GLU A 191 7.28 -15.88 -18.60
N PRO A 192 7.29 -17.10 -18.03
CA PRO A 192 7.42 -17.26 -16.57
C PRO A 192 8.78 -16.75 -16.08
N THR A 193 8.72 -15.85 -15.09
CA THR A 193 9.89 -15.28 -14.44
C THR A 193 10.57 -16.32 -13.56
N ARG A 194 11.88 -16.54 -13.75
CA ARG A 194 12.63 -17.45 -12.89
C ARG A 194 13.03 -16.78 -11.60
N VAL A 195 12.71 -17.41 -10.49
CA VAL A 195 13.08 -16.95 -9.14
C VAL A 195 14.05 -17.96 -8.52
N GLU A 196 15.27 -17.51 -8.23
CA GLU A 196 16.34 -18.35 -7.66
C GLU A 196 16.66 -17.95 -6.22
N LEU A 197 15.63 -17.77 -5.38
CA LEU A 197 15.78 -17.46 -3.96
C LEU A 197 15.62 -18.72 -3.11
N ASP A 198 16.55 -18.92 -2.17
CA ASP A 198 16.39 -19.91 -1.12
C ASP A 198 15.75 -19.29 0.14
N ARG A 199 15.32 -20.14 1.08
CA ARG A 199 14.70 -19.73 2.35
C ARG A 199 15.57 -18.79 3.20
N ALA A 200 16.89 -19.01 3.21
CA ALA A 200 17.79 -18.22 4.03
C ALA A 200 17.94 -16.81 3.45
N GLN A 201 18.11 -16.73 2.12
CA GLN A 201 18.17 -15.49 1.36
C GLN A 201 16.85 -14.70 1.48
N LEU A 202 15.70 -15.41 1.43
CA LEU A 202 14.38 -14.80 1.59
C LEU A 202 14.24 -14.11 2.95
N GLY A 203 14.58 -14.80 4.04
CA GLY A 203 14.50 -14.23 5.39
C GLY A 203 15.42 -13.01 5.57
N GLU A 204 16.59 -13.01 4.95
CA GLU A 204 17.49 -11.85 4.96
C GLU A 204 16.94 -10.68 4.13
N ALA A 205 16.37 -10.97 2.96
CA ALA A 205 15.74 -9.97 2.09
C ALA A 205 14.55 -9.30 2.79
N VAL A 206 13.68 -10.08 3.44
CA VAL A 206 12.56 -9.54 4.25
C VAL A 206 13.10 -8.56 5.31
N ARG A 207 14.08 -8.97 6.12
CA ARG A 207 14.62 -8.12 7.18
C ARG A 207 15.25 -6.83 6.67
N ARG A 208 15.87 -6.86 5.49
CA ARG A 208 16.59 -5.70 4.93
C ARG A 208 15.72 -4.79 4.07
N GLN A 209 14.73 -5.34 3.37
CA GLN A 209 14.07 -4.62 2.29
C GLN A 209 12.57 -4.43 2.50
N SER A 210 11.93 -5.11 3.48
CA SER A 210 10.53 -4.89 3.75
C SER A 210 10.27 -3.44 4.19
N THR A 211 9.44 -2.74 3.43
CA THR A 211 9.07 -1.35 3.73
C THR A 211 8.26 -1.24 5.02
N GLU A 212 7.44 -2.24 5.33
CA GLU A 212 6.67 -2.31 6.59
C GLU A 212 7.59 -2.42 7.79
N LEU A 213 8.60 -3.31 7.73
CA LEU A 213 9.59 -3.42 8.79
C LEU A 213 10.44 -2.14 8.97
N MET A 214 10.71 -1.42 7.89
CA MET A 214 11.40 -0.13 7.99
C MET A 214 10.53 0.94 8.68
N ILE A 215 9.21 0.94 8.41
CA ILE A 215 8.25 1.81 9.10
C ILE A 215 8.23 1.50 10.60
N ASP A 216 8.13 0.22 10.97
CA ASP A 216 8.05 -0.19 12.37
C ASP A 216 9.34 0.09 13.14
N ARG A 217 10.51 -0.11 12.53
CA ARG A 217 11.80 0.23 13.14
C ARG A 217 11.94 1.73 13.38
N ALA A 218 11.52 2.55 12.42
CA ALA A 218 11.49 4.00 12.63
C ALA A 218 10.48 4.40 13.73
N ALA A 219 9.36 3.69 13.85
CA ALA A 219 8.38 3.87 14.93
C ALA A 219 8.95 3.41 16.30
N GLU A 220 9.74 2.33 16.34
CA GLU A 220 10.47 1.91 17.55
C GLU A 220 11.47 2.99 17.99
N GLU A 221 12.32 3.50 17.07
CA GLU A 221 13.25 4.59 17.36
C GLU A 221 12.53 5.87 17.81
N ARG A 222 11.40 6.20 17.17
CA ARG A 222 10.53 7.30 17.61
C ARG A 222 10.06 7.14 19.04
N SER A 223 9.61 5.94 19.41
CA SER A 223 9.13 5.63 20.76
C SER A 223 10.25 5.69 21.81
N GLU A 224 11.48 5.35 21.43
CA GLU A 224 12.66 5.51 22.29
C GLU A 224 12.94 6.99 22.55
N LYS A 225 12.87 7.86 21.53
CA LYS A 225 13.01 9.32 21.71
C LYS A 225 11.86 9.91 22.53
N ALA A 226 10.65 9.38 22.39
CA ALA A 226 9.51 9.78 23.20
C ALA A 226 9.70 9.43 24.70
N LEU A 227 10.28 8.25 25.00
CA LEU A 227 10.65 7.88 26.36
C LEU A 227 11.73 8.81 26.93
N GLU A 228 12.78 9.11 26.16
CA GLU A 228 13.80 10.09 26.56
C GLU A 228 13.18 11.46 26.86
N LEU A 229 12.23 11.91 26.01
CA LEU A 229 11.51 13.17 26.21
C LEU A 229 10.66 13.16 27.48
N ALA A 230 9.94 12.07 27.75
CA ALA A 230 9.15 11.90 28.97
C ALA A 230 10.03 11.99 30.22
N GLN A 231 11.23 11.40 30.21
CA GLN A 231 12.22 11.52 31.29
C GLN A 231 12.69 12.97 31.48
N LYS A 232 12.79 13.75 30.39
CA LYS A 232 13.09 15.19 30.48
C LYS A 232 11.95 16.01 31.08
N GLY A 233 10.77 15.44 31.25
CA GLY A 233 9.62 16.05 31.91
C GLY A 233 9.88 16.42 33.39
N TYR A 234 10.93 15.88 34.05
CA TYR A 234 11.37 16.29 35.39
C TYR A 234 12.13 17.61 35.40
N PHE A 235 12.67 18.06 34.26
CA PHE A 235 13.39 19.33 34.22
C PHE A 235 12.40 20.48 34.05
N PRO A 236 12.62 21.60 34.81
CA PRO A 236 11.76 22.77 34.70
C PRO A 236 11.89 23.46 33.35
N ASP A 237 10.81 24.09 32.92
CA ASP A 237 10.81 25.07 31.84
C ASP A 237 10.97 26.47 32.46
N PHE A 238 11.63 27.36 31.74
CA PHE A 238 11.92 28.71 32.20
C PHE A 238 11.17 29.74 31.36
N THR A 239 10.85 30.88 31.98
CA THR A 239 10.31 32.04 31.26
C THR A 239 11.16 33.25 31.60
N LEU A 240 11.62 33.96 30.61
CA LEU A 240 12.29 35.24 30.70
C LEU A 240 11.35 36.32 30.17
N GLY A 241 11.04 37.29 31.01
CA GLY A 241 10.19 38.42 30.60
C GLY A 241 10.87 39.74 30.92
N TYR A 242 10.63 40.73 30.10
CA TYR A 242 11.02 42.11 30.31
C TYR A 242 9.85 43.02 29.94
N ALA A 243 9.56 43.97 30.83
CA ALA A 243 8.51 44.96 30.63
C ALA A 243 9.02 46.37 30.96
N TYR A 244 8.55 47.31 30.18
CA TYR A 244 8.65 48.72 30.44
C TYR A 244 7.29 49.26 30.80
N ASP A 245 7.17 49.91 31.96
CA ASP A 245 5.92 50.42 32.52
C ASP A 245 6.02 51.94 32.63
N LYS A 246 5.27 52.61 31.73
CA LYS A 246 5.14 54.07 31.74
C LYS A 246 4.08 54.47 32.75
N THR A 247 4.50 55.23 33.73
CA THR A 247 3.62 55.70 34.84
C THR A 247 3.02 57.07 34.54
N GLY A 248 2.04 57.45 35.34
CA GLY A 248 1.37 58.74 35.26
C GLY A 248 2.20 59.91 35.79
N PRO A 249 1.70 61.17 35.61
CA PRO A 249 2.40 62.35 36.02
C PRO A 249 2.78 62.30 37.51
N GLY A 250 4.03 62.63 37.81
CA GLY A 250 4.57 62.66 39.18
C GLY A 250 5.25 61.38 39.67
N PHE A 251 5.18 60.31 38.87
CA PHE A 251 5.84 59.04 39.18
C PHE A 251 6.97 58.77 38.14
N ARG A 252 7.95 57.96 38.52
CA ARG A 252 9.03 57.51 37.59
C ARG A 252 8.58 56.25 36.88
N ASP A 253 8.92 56.17 35.58
CA ASP A 253 8.79 54.93 34.84
C ASP A 253 9.65 53.84 35.43
N TYR A 254 9.23 52.60 35.33
CA TYR A 254 10.03 51.48 35.83
C TYR A 254 10.12 50.33 34.82
N TYR A 255 11.10 49.48 35.04
CA TYR A 255 11.41 48.32 34.23
C TYR A 255 11.27 47.10 35.11
N MET A 256 10.64 46.07 34.56
CA MET A 256 10.42 44.81 35.28
C MET A 256 11.11 43.67 34.49
N LEU A 257 12.02 42.98 35.18
CA LEU A 257 12.60 41.73 34.72
C LEU A 257 11.93 40.57 35.45
N THR A 258 11.29 39.66 34.68
CA THR A 258 10.61 38.48 35.21
C THR A 258 11.39 37.24 34.86
N LEU A 259 11.75 36.45 35.86
CA LEU A 259 12.33 35.11 35.74
C LEU A 259 11.33 34.14 36.33
N GLY A 260 10.72 33.30 35.49
CA GLY A 260 9.79 32.26 35.89
C GLY A 260 10.42 30.87 35.75
N ALA A 261 10.06 29.93 36.59
CA ALA A 261 10.41 28.53 36.44
C ALA A 261 9.17 27.66 36.71
N LYS A 262 8.81 26.82 35.74
CA LYS A 262 7.70 25.86 35.85
C LYS A 262 8.24 24.55 36.41
N ILE A 263 8.15 24.39 37.72
CA ILE A 263 8.67 23.23 38.43
C ILE A 263 7.63 22.12 38.50
N PRO A 264 7.96 20.86 38.14
CA PRO A 264 7.05 19.72 38.13
C PRO A 264 6.83 19.16 39.56
N LEU A 265 5.99 19.85 40.37
CA LEU A 265 5.73 19.48 41.76
C LEU A 265 4.93 18.18 41.91
N TYR A 266 4.09 17.85 40.95
CA TYR A 266 3.22 16.66 41.00
C TYR A 266 3.82 15.47 40.25
N PHE A 267 5.14 15.30 40.29
CA PHE A 267 5.86 14.32 39.46
C PHE A 267 5.36 12.89 39.63
N TRP A 268 4.93 12.48 40.85
CA TRP A 268 4.40 11.13 41.13
C TRP A 268 3.05 10.83 40.47
N ARG A 269 2.29 11.85 40.07
CA ARG A 269 1.00 11.70 39.40
C ARG A 269 1.04 12.08 37.93
N LYS A 270 2.08 12.73 37.47
CA LYS A 270 2.19 13.22 36.10
C LYS A 270 3.42 12.68 35.37
N GLN A 271 4.61 12.98 35.82
CA GLN A 271 5.84 12.61 35.13
C GLN A 271 6.14 11.09 35.24
N THR A 272 6.00 10.52 36.45
CA THR A 272 6.22 9.07 36.64
C THR A 272 5.28 8.22 35.77
N PRO A 273 3.94 8.41 35.79
CA PRO A 273 3.06 7.69 34.88
C PRO A 273 3.32 7.94 33.40
N ALA A 274 3.76 9.16 33.03
CA ALA A 274 4.11 9.46 31.64
C ALA A 274 5.34 8.68 31.15
N ILE A 275 6.33 8.48 32.03
CA ILE A 275 7.51 7.66 31.74
C ILE A 275 7.12 6.19 31.63
N GLU A 276 6.29 5.69 32.56
CA GLU A 276 5.77 4.32 32.51
C GLU A 276 4.98 4.07 31.22
N GLN A 277 4.12 5.00 30.84
CA GLN A 277 3.38 4.96 29.57
C GLN A 277 4.34 4.87 28.38
N ALA A 278 5.29 5.78 28.26
CA ALA A 278 6.26 5.81 27.18
C ALA A 278 7.14 4.54 27.11
N ALA A 279 7.47 3.96 28.28
CA ALA A 279 8.21 2.70 28.35
C ALA A 279 7.39 1.52 27.83
N LEU A 280 6.09 1.47 28.15
CA LEU A 280 5.17 0.46 27.63
C LEU A 280 4.94 0.63 26.12
N GLU A 281 4.78 1.87 25.66
CA GLU A 281 4.65 2.17 24.21
C GLU A 281 5.90 1.74 23.43
N ARG A 282 7.11 1.99 23.97
CA ARG A 282 8.35 1.48 23.36
C ARG A 282 8.37 -0.04 23.33
N SER A 283 7.95 -0.71 24.43
CA SER A 283 7.90 -2.16 24.46
C SER A 283 6.89 -2.71 23.43
N ALA A 284 5.73 -2.07 23.30
CA ALA A 284 4.73 -2.44 22.29
C ALA A 284 5.27 -2.25 20.86
N ALA A 285 5.95 -1.14 20.55
CA ALA A 285 6.56 -0.91 19.26
C ALA A 285 7.61 -1.99 18.90
N ARG A 286 8.41 -2.42 19.88
CA ARG A 286 9.39 -3.51 19.69
C ARG A 286 8.72 -4.86 19.37
N GLU A 287 7.65 -5.20 20.08
CA GLU A 287 6.91 -6.43 19.78
C GLU A 287 6.18 -6.34 18.43
N GLN A 288 5.78 -5.13 18.01
CA GLN A 288 5.19 -4.90 16.69
C GLN A 288 6.20 -5.18 15.56
N VAL A 289 7.45 -4.70 15.68
CA VAL A 289 8.54 -5.06 14.75
C VAL A 289 8.68 -6.56 14.62
N ARG A 290 8.67 -7.28 15.77
CA ARG A 290 8.80 -8.74 15.77
C ARG A 290 7.61 -9.44 15.14
N ALA A 291 6.39 -8.97 15.41
CA ALA A 291 5.18 -9.52 14.82
C ALA A 291 5.19 -9.38 13.29
N HIS A 292 5.46 -8.17 12.79
CA HIS A 292 5.53 -7.93 11.36
C HIS A 292 6.70 -8.64 10.67
N GLU A 293 7.84 -8.86 11.36
CA GLU A 293 8.92 -9.69 10.82
C GLU A 293 8.47 -11.13 10.56
N LEU A 294 7.70 -11.71 11.49
CA LEU A 294 7.15 -13.06 11.34
C LEU A 294 6.09 -13.12 10.24
N ASP A 295 5.18 -12.14 10.20
CA ASP A 295 4.10 -12.08 9.22
C ASP A 295 4.63 -11.85 7.79
N ALA A 296 5.58 -10.92 7.63
CA ALA A 296 6.25 -10.68 6.35
C ALA A 296 7.06 -11.90 5.88
N GLY A 297 7.73 -12.57 6.83
CA GLY A 297 8.44 -13.82 6.55
C GLY A 297 7.52 -14.93 6.07
N ALA A 298 6.38 -15.14 6.75
CA ALA A 298 5.39 -16.13 6.38
C ALA A 298 4.75 -15.80 5.00
N SER A 299 4.39 -14.53 4.78
CA SER A 299 3.82 -14.07 3.52
C SER A 299 4.79 -14.25 2.35
N ALA A 300 6.07 -13.93 2.54
CA ALA A 300 7.10 -14.11 1.51
C ALA A 300 7.34 -15.60 1.19
N GLU A 301 7.35 -16.47 2.20
CA GLU A 301 7.47 -17.94 2.02
C GLU A 301 6.27 -18.47 1.25
N ASP A 302 5.05 -18.02 1.55
CA ASP A 302 3.84 -18.44 0.84
C ASP A 302 3.91 -18.11 -0.66
N GLN A 303 4.37 -16.89 -1.00
CA GLN A 303 4.56 -16.52 -2.41
C GLN A 303 5.65 -17.36 -3.07
N LEU A 304 6.76 -17.62 -2.40
CA LEU A 304 7.86 -18.47 -2.95
C LEU A 304 7.39 -19.91 -3.22
N VAL A 305 6.59 -20.48 -2.30
CA VAL A 305 5.97 -21.80 -2.48
C VAL A 305 5.01 -21.79 -3.67
N ALA A 306 4.19 -20.75 -3.81
CA ALA A 306 3.27 -20.60 -4.94
C ALA A 306 4.01 -20.49 -6.28
N ILE A 307 5.12 -19.75 -6.35
CA ILE A 307 6.00 -19.64 -7.53
C ILE A 307 6.56 -21.00 -7.91
N HIS A 308 7.13 -21.73 -6.96
CA HIS A 308 7.70 -23.06 -7.25
C HIS A 308 6.64 -24.11 -7.63
N ALA A 309 5.43 -23.99 -7.09
CA ALA A 309 4.33 -24.87 -7.46
C ALA A 309 3.84 -24.59 -8.89
N SER A 310 3.59 -23.31 -9.21
CA SER A 310 3.15 -22.89 -10.55
C SER A 310 4.19 -23.20 -11.63
N ASP A 311 5.48 -23.03 -11.36
CA ASP A 311 6.56 -23.45 -12.27
C ASP A 311 6.48 -24.94 -12.65
N ARG A 312 6.20 -25.80 -11.66
CA ARG A 312 6.03 -27.24 -11.90
C ARG A 312 4.75 -27.54 -12.67
N MET A 313 3.65 -26.86 -12.33
CA MET A 313 2.35 -27.01 -13.01
C MET A 313 2.45 -26.58 -14.48
N LEU A 314 3.09 -25.46 -14.79
CA LEU A 314 3.31 -24.98 -16.14
C LEU A 314 4.06 -26.01 -17.00
N LYS A 315 5.08 -26.67 -16.45
CA LYS A 315 5.82 -27.74 -17.13
C LYS A 315 4.92 -28.96 -17.39
N ILE A 316 4.11 -29.36 -16.40
CA ILE A 316 3.17 -30.48 -16.53
C ILE A 316 2.12 -30.18 -17.61
N TYR A 317 1.55 -28.97 -17.64
CA TYR A 317 0.63 -28.57 -18.70
C TYR A 317 1.27 -28.57 -20.09
N ALA A 318 2.40 -27.89 -20.25
CA ALA A 318 3.05 -27.71 -21.54
C ALA A 318 3.64 -28.99 -22.13
N GLN A 319 4.21 -29.85 -21.29
CA GLN A 319 4.94 -31.05 -21.75
C GLN A 319 4.15 -32.35 -21.62
N GLY A 320 3.07 -32.37 -20.85
CA GLY A 320 2.28 -33.56 -20.55
C GLY A 320 0.81 -33.42 -20.96
N LEU A 321 0.02 -32.69 -20.16
CA LEU A 321 -1.44 -32.68 -20.24
C LEU A 321 -1.98 -32.16 -21.58
N ILE A 322 -1.49 -31.01 -22.04
CA ILE A 322 -1.97 -30.41 -23.29
C ILE A 322 -1.66 -31.31 -24.49
N PRO A 323 -0.43 -31.81 -24.72
CA PRO A 323 -0.15 -32.74 -25.81
C PRO A 323 -0.95 -34.04 -25.75
N GLN A 324 -1.19 -34.57 -24.53
CA GLN A 324 -2.03 -35.78 -24.36
C GLN A 324 -3.49 -35.50 -24.71
N ALA A 325 -4.05 -34.36 -24.31
CA ALA A 325 -5.42 -33.97 -24.65
C ALA A 325 -5.57 -33.68 -26.16
N GLU A 326 -4.56 -33.08 -26.81
CA GLU A 326 -4.53 -32.89 -28.26
C GLU A 326 -4.58 -34.23 -29.01
N ASN A 327 -3.78 -35.21 -28.57
CA ASN A 327 -3.86 -36.56 -29.13
C ASN A 327 -5.20 -37.25 -28.85
N SER A 328 -5.79 -37.03 -27.69
CA SER A 328 -7.08 -37.59 -27.28
C SER A 328 -8.21 -37.08 -28.19
N ILE A 329 -8.30 -35.77 -28.43
CA ILE A 329 -9.33 -35.23 -29.33
C ILE A 329 -9.16 -35.69 -30.77
N GLN A 330 -7.91 -35.80 -31.28
CA GLN A 330 -7.64 -36.32 -32.61
C GLN A 330 -8.09 -37.79 -32.73
N ALA A 331 -7.78 -38.63 -31.76
CA ALA A 331 -8.18 -40.02 -31.70
C ALA A 331 -9.72 -40.15 -31.62
N ALA A 332 -10.38 -39.35 -30.77
CA ALA A 332 -11.83 -39.34 -30.63
C ALA A 332 -12.54 -38.95 -31.95
N LEU A 333 -12.04 -37.90 -32.63
CA LEU A 333 -12.56 -37.48 -33.94
C LEU A 333 -12.40 -38.53 -35.01
N ALA A 334 -11.25 -39.19 -35.09
CA ALA A 334 -10.99 -40.29 -36.02
C ALA A 334 -11.94 -41.47 -35.76
N ALA A 335 -12.11 -41.86 -34.50
CA ALA A 335 -13.01 -42.95 -34.09
C ALA A 335 -14.51 -42.60 -34.33
N TYR A 336 -14.92 -41.35 -34.10
CA TYR A 336 -16.27 -40.88 -34.35
C TYR A 336 -16.61 -40.93 -35.85
N ARG A 337 -15.68 -40.56 -36.74
CA ARG A 337 -15.89 -40.61 -38.20
C ARG A 337 -16.22 -42.02 -38.70
N VAL A 338 -15.76 -43.08 -38.03
CA VAL A 338 -15.99 -44.47 -38.37
C VAL A 338 -16.99 -45.17 -37.43
N SER A 339 -17.79 -44.42 -36.70
CA SER A 339 -18.83 -44.91 -35.77
C SER A 339 -18.31 -45.80 -34.61
N LYS A 340 -17.05 -45.68 -34.19
CA LYS A 340 -16.48 -46.47 -33.10
C LYS A 340 -16.71 -45.84 -31.71
N VAL A 341 -16.97 -44.53 -31.65
CA VAL A 341 -17.32 -43.83 -30.44
C VAL A 341 -18.49 -42.90 -30.69
N ASP A 342 -19.17 -42.48 -29.63
CA ASP A 342 -20.24 -41.49 -29.67
C ASP A 342 -19.72 -40.06 -29.74
N PHE A 343 -20.60 -39.12 -30.12
CA PHE A 343 -20.26 -37.69 -30.18
C PHE A 343 -19.93 -37.09 -28.82
N GLN A 344 -20.50 -37.64 -27.75
CA GLN A 344 -20.24 -37.19 -26.39
C GLN A 344 -18.75 -37.36 -26.03
N THR A 345 -18.11 -38.44 -26.46
CA THR A 345 -16.67 -38.67 -26.30
C THR A 345 -15.83 -37.58 -27.00
N VAL A 346 -16.24 -37.14 -28.20
CA VAL A 346 -15.56 -36.06 -28.91
C VAL A 346 -15.70 -34.73 -28.18
N ILE A 347 -16.93 -34.39 -27.74
CA ILE A 347 -17.17 -33.13 -27.01
C ILE A 347 -16.44 -33.11 -25.65
N SER A 348 -16.43 -34.25 -24.95
CA SER A 348 -15.67 -34.31 -23.66
C SER A 348 -14.18 -34.09 -23.90
N ALA A 349 -13.56 -34.76 -24.84
CA ALA A 349 -12.14 -34.57 -25.16
C ALA A 349 -11.83 -33.11 -25.63
N PHE A 350 -12.76 -32.51 -26.36
CA PHE A 350 -12.64 -31.10 -26.77
C PHE A 350 -12.68 -30.13 -25.56
N VAL A 351 -13.65 -30.31 -24.66
CA VAL A 351 -13.78 -29.48 -23.46
C VAL A 351 -12.59 -29.67 -22.53
N ASP A 352 -12.10 -30.92 -22.38
CA ASP A 352 -10.91 -31.20 -21.58
C ASP A 352 -9.68 -30.46 -22.11
N LEU A 353 -9.45 -30.47 -23.43
CA LEU A 353 -8.34 -29.70 -24.05
C LEU A 353 -8.49 -28.19 -23.83
N LEU A 354 -9.69 -27.66 -24.03
CA LEU A 354 -9.98 -26.24 -23.81
C LEU A 354 -9.65 -25.84 -22.37
N ASN A 355 -10.17 -26.58 -21.37
CA ASN A 355 -9.94 -26.30 -19.96
C ASN A 355 -8.45 -26.34 -19.61
N LEU A 356 -7.70 -27.34 -20.11
CA LEU A 356 -6.26 -27.45 -19.83
C LEU A 356 -5.44 -26.29 -20.42
N ARG A 357 -5.82 -25.78 -21.59
CA ARG A 357 -5.19 -24.60 -22.20
C ARG A 357 -5.54 -23.33 -21.43
N GLU A 358 -6.75 -23.19 -20.95
CA GLU A 358 -7.19 -22.07 -20.11
C GLU A 358 -6.45 -22.09 -18.76
N GLU A 359 -6.40 -23.25 -18.11
CA GLU A 359 -5.69 -23.44 -16.83
C GLU A 359 -4.17 -23.14 -16.95
N TYR A 360 -3.55 -23.44 -18.10
CA TYR A 360 -2.18 -23.07 -18.38
C TYR A 360 -1.98 -21.54 -18.34
N TYR A 361 -2.83 -20.77 -19.03
CA TYR A 361 -2.73 -19.31 -19.03
C TYR A 361 -3.08 -18.70 -17.68
N ARG A 362 -4.03 -19.28 -16.96
CA ARG A 362 -4.35 -18.88 -15.59
C ARG A 362 -3.17 -19.12 -14.66
N THR A 363 -2.57 -20.30 -14.71
CA THR A 363 -1.40 -20.65 -13.91
C THR A 363 -0.21 -19.74 -14.20
N LEU A 364 -0.01 -19.34 -15.47
CA LEU A 364 1.04 -18.39 -15.85
C LEU A 364 0.78 -16.98 -15.28
N ALA A 365 -0.45 -16.51 -15.36
CA ALA A 365 -0.83 -15.23 -14.76
C ALA A 365 -0.66 -15.23 -13.23
N ASP A 366 -1.11 -16.30 -12.55
CA ASP A 366 -0.98 -16.48 -11.11
C ASP A 366 0.49 -16.60 -10.66
N HIS A 367 1.34 -17.22 -11.48
CA HIS A 367 2.79 -17.28 -11.26
C HIS A 367 3.40 -15.86 -11.23
N GLU A 368 3.15 -15.07 -12.25
CA GLU A 368 3.68 -13.71 -12.35
C GLU A 368 3.10 -12.78 -11.27
N LEU A 369 1.86 -13.02 -10.85
CA LEU A 369 1.25 -12.31 -9.74
C LEU A 369 1.93 -12.66 -8.41
N ALA A 370 2.25 -13.93 -8.18
CA ALA A 370 3.01 -14.36 -7.00
C ALA A 370 4.42 -13.74 -6.98
N VAL A 371 5.10 -13.64 -8.13
CA VAL A 371 6.37 -12.92 -8.26
C VAL A 371 6.20 -11.44 -7.91
N ALA A 372 5.17 -10.78 -8.43
CA ALA A 372 4.90 -9.37 -8.15
C ALA A 372 4.63 -9.10 -6.66
N ARG A 373 3.90 -9.99 -5.98
CA ARG A 373 3.65 -9.93 -4.53
C ARG A 373 4.91 -10.19 -3.71
N LEU A 374 5.74 -11.14 -4.13
CA LEU A 374 7.03 -11.37 -3.49
C LEU A 374 7.91 -10.12 -3.59
N GLU A 375 7.99 -9.50 -4.76
CA GLU A 375 8.77 -8.27 -4.97
C GLU A 375 8.22 -7.06 -4.18
N GLN A 376 6.92 -7.02 -3.89
CA GLN A 376 6.36 -6.00 -3.00
C GLN A 376 6.94 -6.14 -1.59
N ILE A 377 7.10 -7.37 -1.09
CA ILE A 377 7.60 -7.65 0.26
C ILE A 377 9.12 -7.45 0.34
N VAL A 378 9.86 -8.08 -0.57
CA VAL A 378 11.32 -8.19 -0.48
C VAL A 378 12.08 -7.25 -1.43
N GLY A 379 11.40 -6.43 -2.24
CA GLY A 379 12.04 -5.66 -3.31
C GLY A 379 12.26 -6.50 -4.56
N GLU A 380 13.08 -5.99 -5.51
CA GLU A 380 13.36 -6.69 -6.76
C GLU A 380 14.00 -8.06 -6.50
N VAL A 381 13.38 -9.07 -7.09
CA VAL A 381 13.82 -10.47 -7.04
C VAL A 381 14.44 -10.79 -8.41
N LYS A 382 15.76 -10.87 -8.45
CA LYS A 382 16.49 -11.33 -9.64
C LYS A 382 17.32 -12.52 -9.26
#